data_fff7777276226c579e59547da5187744
#
_entry.id   fff7777276226c579e59547da5187744
#
_cell.length_a   1.000
_cell.length_b   1.000
_cell.length_c   1.000
_cell.angle_alpha   90.00
_cell.angle_beta   90.00
_cell.angle_gamma   90.00
#
_symmetry.space_group_name_H-M   'P 1'
#
loop_
_entity.id
_entity.type
_entity.pdbx_description
1 polymer ?
#
loop_
_entity_poly.entity_id
_entity_poly.type
_entity_poly.pdbx_seq_one_letter_code
_entity_poly.pdbx_strand_id
1 'polypeptide(L)'
;MRKKKTRAPPKNRTRYEGELVKIVGTKRPDCYVSPSGNTQGWDVFIVHKFGKKFIPIEVKTSSTTYNINLAYNPRVKKQFEKYDGIWKRHKIVTWYAFRKITRGPTKKERKWRFIPISNINQMVLSYDDGLTLKEFTEVIL
;
A
#
# COMPACT_ATOMS: atom_id res chain seq x y z
N MET A 1 17.95 -13.32 -33.74
CA MET A 1 17.76 -12.13 -33.08
C MET A 1 17.13 -12.27 -31.72
N ARG A 2 17.61 -11.55 -30.85
CA ARG A 2 17.15 -11.63 -29.56
C ARG A 2 15.84 -10.98 -29.42
N LYS A 3 14.97 -11.70 -28.91
CA LYS A 3 13.71 -11.17 -28.74
C LYS A 3 13.74 -10.09 -27.70
N LYS A 4 13.09 -9.02 -28.04
CA LYS A 4 13.01 -7.97 -27.11
C LYS A 4 12.33 -8.41 -25.89
N LYS A 5 12.96 -8.22 -24.80
CA LYS A 5 12.40 -8.64 -23.59
C LYS A 5 11.24 -7.79 -23.25
N THR A 6 10.14 -8.39 -23.15
CA THR A 6 8.97 -7.68 -22.73
C THR A 6 9.15 -7.24 -21.33
N ARG A 7 8.94 -5.99 -21.08
CA ARG A 7 9.16 -5.50 -19.78
C ARG A 7 8.05 -5.90 -18.86
N ALA A 8 8.27 -6.94 -18.15
CA ALA A 8 7.32 -7.31 -17.12
C ALA A 8 7.43 -6.34 -15.97
N PRO A 9 6.39 -6.18 -15.18
CA PRO A 9 6.49 -5.36 -13.98
C PRO A 9 7.58 -5.91 -13.10
N PRO A 10 8.26 -5.06 -12.34
CA PRO A 10 9.29 -5.54 -11.42
C PRO A 10 8.71 -6.59 -10.50
N LYS A 11 9.39 -7.70 -10.36
CA LYS A 11 8.90 -8.78 -9.53
C LYS A 11 8.64 -8.36 -8.10
N ASN A 12 9.47 -7.48 -7.57
CA ASN A 12 9.29 -7.03 -6.20
C ASN A 12 7.98 -6.30 -5.99
N ARG A 13 7.56 -5.54 -6.98
CA ARG A 13 6.35 -4.77 -6.88
C ARG A 13 5.14 -5.67 -6.76
N THR A 14 4.99 -6.62 -7.68
CA THR A 14 3.84 -7.54 -7.63
C THR A 14 3.96 -8.49 -6.45
N ARG A 15 5.17 -8.83 -6.07
CA ARG A 15 5.40 -9.72 -4.96
C ARG A 15 4.83 -9.19 -3.66
N TYR A 16 5.07 -7.92 -3.36
CA TYR A 16 4.62 -7.36 -2.10
C TYR A 16 3.14 -7.01 -2.11
N GLU A 17 2.60 -6.66 -3.27
CA GLU A 17 1.15 -6.52 -3.39
C GLU A 17 0.46 -7.85 -3.10
N GLY A 18 0.98 -8.94 -3.67
CA GLY A 18 0.45 -10.28 -3.43
C GLY A 18 0.59 -10.71 -1.98
N GLU A 19 1.71 -10.39 -1.36
CA GLU A 19 1.92 -10.69 0.05
C GLU A 19 0.87 -9.98 0.91
N LEU A 20 0.63 -8.70 0.61
CA LEU A 20 -0.35 -7.91 1.36
C LEU A 20 -1.75 -8.49 1.23
N VAL A 21 -2.15 -8.83 0.01
CA VAL A 21 -3.47 -9.41 -0.23
C VAL A 21 -3.64 -10.68 0.59
N LYS A 22 -2.63 -11.53 0.61
CA LYS A 22 -2.70 -12.80 1.32
C LYS A 22 -2.74 -12.61 2.84
N ILE A 23 -1.89 -11.73 3.35
CA ILE A 23 -1.81 -11.50 4.79
C ILE A 23 -3.10 -10.89 5.32
N VAL A 24 -3.61 -9.85 4.66
CA VAL A 24 -4.83 -9.20 5.12
C VAL A 24 -6.03 -10.14 4.95
N GLY A 25 -6.11 -10.83 3.82
CA GLY A 25 -7.20 -11.76 3.58
C GLY A 25 -7.26 -12.89 4.60
N THR A 26 -6.09 -13.34 5.07
CA THR A 26 -6.05 -14.39 6.09
C THR A 26 -6.53 -13.87 7.43
N LYS A 27 -6.15 -12.64 7.79
CA LYS A 27 -6.56 -12.06 9.07
C LYS A 27 -8.01 -11.60 9.07
N ARG A 28 -8.51 -11.21 7.93
CA ARG A 28 -9.89 -10.71 7.81
C ARG A 28 -10.62 -11.40 6.67
N PRO A 29 -11.02 -12.67 6.86
CA PRO A 29 -11.74 -13.39 5.80
C PRO A 29 -13.10 -12.80 5.48
N ASP A 30 -13.59 -11.89 6.31
CA ASP A 30 -14.83 -11.17 6.04
C ASP A 30 -14.64 -9.99 5.08
N CYS A 31 -13.40 -9.70 4.69
CA CYS A 31 -13.13 -8.64 3.75
C CYS A 31 -12.72 -9.20 2.40
N TYR A 32 -13.12 -8.51 1.34
CA TYR A 32 -12.66 -8.84 0.01
C TYR A 32 -11.40 -8.04 -0.26
N VAL A 33 -10.28 -8.70 -0.42
CA VAL A 33 -8.99 -8.05 -0.65
C VAL A 33 -8.51 -8.47 -2.01
N SER A 34 -8.21 -7.49 -2.86
CA SER A 34 -7.86 -7.78 -4.25
C SER A 34 -6.81 -6.83 -4.75
N PRO A 35 -5.88 -7.32 -5.58
CA PRO A 35 -5.03 -6.40 -6.33
C PRO A 35 -5.91 -5.65 -7.31
N SER A 36 -5.55 -4.41 -7.61
CA SER A 36 -6.36 -3.60 -8.49
C SER A 36 -6.15 -3.92 -9.97
N GLY A 37 -5.15 -4.71 -10.26
CA GLY A 37 -4.83 -5.04 -11.64
C GLY A 37 -4.27 -3.85 -12.38
N ASN A 38 -4.81 -3.58 -13.54
CA ASN A 38 -4.34 -2.48 -14.36
C ASN A 38 -5.15 -1.22 -14.19
N THR A 39 -6.00 -1.17 -13.18
CA THR A 39 -6.77 0.04 -12.98
C THR A 39 -5.84 1.14 -12.55
N GLN A 40 -6.17 2.33 -12.93
CA GLN A 40 -5.33 3.43 -12.61
C GLN A 40 -5.37 3.77 -11.18
N GLY A 41 -4.24 3.99 -10.61
CA GLY A 41 -4.11 4.45 -9.27
C GLY A 41 -3.72 3.36 -8.31
N TRP A 42 -4.62 2.89 -7.50
CA TRP A 42 -4.30 2.06 -6.35
C TRP A 42 -3.77 0.67 -6.70
N ASP A 43 -2.90 0.15 -5.83
CA ASP A 43 -2.30 -1.17 -6.03
C ASP A 43 -3.20 -2.30 -5.54
N VAL A 44 -3.88 -2.06 -4.43
CA VAL A 44 -4.73 -3.05 -3.77
C VAL A 44 -5.95 -2.34 -3.25
N PHE A 45 -7.08 -3.01 -3.16
CA PHE A 45 -8.19 -2.45 -2.44
C PHE A 45 -8.86 -3.49 -1.57
N ILE A 46 -9.46 -3.02 -0.50
CA ILE A 46 -10.15 -3.84 0.47
C ILE A 46 -11.58 -3.36 0.56
N VAL A 47 -12.52 -4.30 0.45
CA VAL A 47 -13.93 -3.99 0.60
C VAL A 47 -14.45 -4.87 1.73
N HIS A 48 -15.11 -4.26 2.70
CA HIS A 48 -15.74 -5.03 3.75
C HIS A 48 -16.84 -5.88 3.11
N LYS A 49 -17.03 -7.09 3.60
CA LYS A 49 -17.92 -8.02 2.93
C LYS A 49 -19.35 -7.53 2.78
N PHE A 50 -19.77 -6.58 3.59
CA PHE A 50 -21.09 -6.01 3.45
C PHE A 50 -21.08 -4.73 2.61
N GLY A 51 -19.97 -4.44 1.97
CA GLY A 51 -19.86 -3.27 1.09
C GLY A 51 -19.87 -1.94 1.77
N LYS A 52 -19.67 -1.91 3.08
CA LYS A 52 -19.77 -0.65 3.83
C LYS A 52 -18.48 0.15 3.89
N LYS A 53 -17.36 -0.45 3.58
CA LYS A 53 -16.09 0.25 3.58
C LYS A 53 -15.33 -0.10 2.32
N PHE A 54 -14.72 0.92 1.74
CA PHE A 54 -13.83 0.75 0.62
C PHE A 54 -12.50 1.37 1.00
N ILE A 55 -11.46 0.57 1.03
CA ILE A 55 -10.14 1.03 1.45
C ILE A 55 -9.14 0.77 0.34
N PRO A 56 -8.79 1.80 -0.42
CA PRO A 56 -7.78 1.66 -1.45
C PRO A 56 -6.38 1.81 -0.84
N ILE A 57 -5.44 1.05 -1.35
CA ILE A 57 -4.10 1.00 -0.80
C ILE A 57 -3.06 1.20 -1.87
N GLU A 58 -2.09 2.02 -1.57
CA GLU A 58 -0.90 2.21 -2.37
C GLU A 58 0.26 1.55 -1.63
N VAL A 59 0.95 0.62 -2.26
CA VAL A 59 2.04 -0.12 -1.63
C VAL A 59 3.37 0.55 -1.95
N LYS A 60 4.16 0.80 -0.92
CA LYS A 60 5.51 1.33 -1.07
C LYS A 60 6.47 0.45 -0.29
N THR A 61 7.64 0.24 -0.84
CA THR A 61 8.65 -0.63 -0.20
C THR A 61 9.97 0.10 -0.10
N SER A 62 10.75 -0.26 0.90
CA SER A 62 12.10 0.25 1.03
C SER A 62 12.97 -0.76 1.77
N SER A 63 14.18 -0.95 1.27
CA SER A 63 15.16 -1.80 1.94
C SER A 63 16.19 -0.98 2.69
N THR A 64 16.24 0.33 2.45
CA THR A 64 17.32 1.17 2.98
C THR A 64 16.87 2.20 3.99
N THR A 65 15.62 2.65 3.93
CA THR A 65 15.19 3.73 4.81
C THR A 65 13.87 3.39 5.46
N TYR A 66 13.58 4.11 6.55
CA TYR A 66 12.29 4.05 7.24
C TYR A 66 11.41 5.22 6.86
N ASN A 67 11.89 6.07 5.94
CA ASN A 67 11.13 7.20 5.42
C ASN A 67 11.23 7.22 3.92
N ILE A 68 10.14 7.50 3.25
CA ILE A 68 10.11 7.63 1.80
C ILE A 68 9.61 9.02 1.47
N ASN A 69 10.42 9.77 0.73
CA ASN A 69 9.99 11.08 0.27
C ASN A 69 9.17 10.90 -1.00
N LEU A 70 7.86 11.06 -0.87
CA LEU A 70 6.96 10.85 -2.01
C LEU A 70 7.11 11.93 -3.08
N ALA A 71 7.70 13.05 -2.74
CA ALA A 71 7.90 14.13 -3.70
C ALA A 71 9.18 13.96 -4.52
N TYR A 72 10.03 13.01 -4.16
CA TYR A 72 11.30 12.83 -4.85
C TYR A 72 11.12 12.45 -6.30
N ASN A 73 10.17 11.58 -6.59
CA ASN A 73 9.89 11.10 -7.93
C ASN A 73 8.65 11.83 -8.45
N PRO A 74 8.72 12.50 -9.61
CA PRO A 74 7.57 13.27 -10.12
C PRO A 74 6.32 12.44 -10.31
N ARG A 75 6.46 11.17 -10.69
CA ARG A 75 5.31 10.31 -10.90
C ARG A 75 4.65 9.96 -9.58
N VAL A 76 5.45 9.69 -8.55
CA VAL A 76 4.94 9.37 -7.23
C VAL A 76 4.31 10.61 -6.61
N LYS A 77 4.88 11.78 -6.85
CA LYS A 77 4.33 13.03 -6.37
C LYS A 77 2.95 13.28 -6.96
N LYS A 78 2.81 13.11 -8.28
CA LYS A 78 1.52 13.28 -8.94
C LYS A 78 0.49 12.28 -8.42
N GLN A 79 0.92 11.07 -8.15
CA GLN A 79 0.06 10.04 -7.62
C GLN A 79 -0.46 10.44 -6.24
N PHE A 80 0.42 10.95 -5.38
CA PHE A 80 0.02 11.43 -4.07
C PHE A 80 -0.98 12.58 -4.18
N GLU A 81 -0.72 13.53 -5.08
CA GLU A 81 -1.61 14.67 -5.28
C GLU A 81 -2.99 14.22 -5.76
N LYS A 82 -3.01 13.21 -6.62
CA LYS A 82 -4.27 12.64 -7.10
C LYS A 82 -5.05 12.04 -5.93
N TYR A 83 -4.40 11.25 -5.10
CA TYR A 83 -5.06 10.63 -3.96
C TYR A 83 -5.52 11.65 -2.94
N ASP A 84 -4.72 12.69 -2.73
CA ASP A 84 -5.10 13.76 -1.83
C ASP A 84 -6.33 14.49 -2.34
N GLY A 85 -6.40 14.72 -3.65
CA GLY A 85 -7.57 15.32 -4.26
C GLY A 85 -8.81 14.45 -4.12
N ILE A 86 -8.67 13.15 -4.27
CA ILE A 86 -9.79 12.23 -4.08
C ILE A 86 -10.28 12.30 -2.64
N TRP A 87 -9.37 12.36 -1.69
CA TRP A 87 -9.73 12.50 -0.29
C TRP A 87 -10.51 13.79 -0.05
N LYS A 88 -10.02 14.90 -0.58
CA LYS A 88 -10.66 16.19 -0.35
C LYS A 88 -12.02 16.29 -1.00
N ARG A 89 -12.18 15.72 -2.20
CA ARG A 89 -13.45 15.82 -2.94
C ARG A 89 -14.45 14.74 -2.56
N HIS A 90 -13.97 13.52 -2.34
CA HIS A 90 -14.87 12.38 -2.21
C HIS A 90 -14.79 11.69 -0.85
N LYS A 91 -13.88 12.13 0.00
CA LYS A 91 -13.69 11.55 1.33
C LYS A 91 -13.30 10.08 1.28
N ILE A 92 -12.64 9.66 0.20
CA ILE A 92 -12.07 8.33 0.09
C ILE A 92 -10.63 8.42 0.51
N VAL A 93 -10.29 7.72 1.59
CA VAL A 93 -8.94 7.77 2.16
C VAL A 93 -8.09 6.70 1.54
N THR A 94 -7.01 7.11 0.86
CA THR A 94 -6.01 6.16 0.41
C THR A 94 -5.09 5.85 1.58
N TRP A 95 -4.87 4.58 1.82
CA TRP A 95 -3.91 4.13 2.82
C TRP A 95 -2.62 3.75 2.11
N TYR A 96 -1.51 4.20 2.65
CA TYR A 96 -0.21 3.77 2.16
C TYR A 96 0.26 2.62 3.02
N ALA A 97 0.58 1.50 2.37
CA ALA A 97 1.11 0.34 3.06
C ALA A 97 2.61 0.32 2.80
N PHE A 98 3.38 0.56 3.85
CA PHE A 98 4.83 0.63 3.76
C PHE A 98 5.40 -0.73 4.20
N ARG A 99 6.05 -1.42 3.29
CA ARG A 99 6.66 -2.71 3.58
C ARG A 99 8.18 -2.52 3.68
N LYS A 100 8.69 -2.78 4.85
CA LYS A 100 10.14 -2.71 5.05
C LYS A 100 10.74 -4.01 4.57
N ILE A 101 11.70 -3.94 3.66
CA ILE A 101 12.34 -5.12 3.12
C ILE A 101 13.60 -5.38 3.91
N THR A 102 13.55 -6.38 4.78
CA THR A 102 14.70 -6.74 5.61
C THR A 102 14.90 -8.23 5.55
N ARG A 103 16.11 -8.66 5.81
CA ARG A 103 16.42 -10.06 5.92
C ARG A 103 16.34 -10.46 7.39
N GLY A 104 16.30 -11.74 7.64
CA GLY A 104 16.32 -12.24 8.98
C GLY A 104 15.00 -12.83 9.40
N PRO A 105 14.89 -13.24 10.66
CA PRO A 105 13.75 -14.04 11.14
C PRO A 105 12.50 -13.26 11.48
N THR A 106 12.50 -11.94 11.31
CA THR A 106 11.32 -11.15 11.62
C THR A 106 10.16 -11.58 10.74
N LYS A 107 9.02 -11.83 11.34
CA LYS A 107 7.84 -12.25 10.60
C LYS A 107 7.39 -11.19 9.63
N LYS A 108 6.91 -11.62 8.46
CA LYS A 108 6.47 -10.72 7.42
C LYS A 108 5.42 -9.73 7.91
N GLU A 109 4.53 -10.19 8.77
CA GLU A 109 3.48 -9.34 9.31
C GLU A 109 4.02 -8.11 10.02
N ARG A 110 5.17 -8.22 10.65
CA ARG A 110 5.75 -7.12 11.39
C ARG A 110 6.50 -6.12 10.54
N LYS A 111 6.62 -6.40 9.25
CA LYS A 111 7.34 -5.53 8.33
C LYS A 111 6.43 -4.54 7.64
N TRP A 112 5.14 -4.60 7.91
CA TRP A 112 4.15 -3.71 7.30
C TRP A 112 3.71 -2.62 8.25
N ARG A 113 3.53 -1.43 7.72
CA ARG A 113 2.90 -0.32 8.44
C ARG A 113 1.90 0.34 7.52
N PHE A 114 0.84 0.88 8.10
CA PHE A 114 -0.26 1.44 7.33
C PHE A 114 -0.52 2.87 7.77
N ILE A 115 -0.46 3.81 6.82
CA ILE A 115 -0.59 5.22 7.11
C ILE A 115 -1.66 5.80 6.19
N PRO A 116 -2.71 6.43 6.74
CA PRO A 116 -3.71 7.07 5.89
C PRO A 116 -3.13 8.35 5.31
N ILE A 117 -3.55 8.68 4.10
CA ILE A 117 -3.02 9.86 3.41
C ILE A 117 -3.21 11.13 4.24
N SER A 118 -4.26 11.19 5.03
CA SER A 118 -4.53 12.36 5.86
C SER A 118 -3.50 12.57 6.96
N ASN A 119 -2.71 11.55 7.27
CA ASN A 119 -1.68 11.65 8.29
C ASN A 119 -0.27 11.77 7.73
N ILE A 120 -0.15 11.92 6.41
CA ILE A 120 1.15 12.06 5.78
C ILE A 120 1.48 13.54 5.67
N ASN A 121 2.55 13.96 6.36
CA ASN A 121 2.95 15.34 6.39
C ASN A 121 4.12 15.59 5.44
N GLN A 122 4.05 16.71 4.71
CA GLN A 122 5.14 17.12 3.82
C GLN A 122 5.54 16.04 2.82
N MET A 123 4.59 15.18 2.46
CA MET A 123 4.81 14.09 1.51
C MET A 123 5.91 13.13 1.93
N VAL A 124 6.15 13.01 3.23
CA VAL A 124 7.10 12.01 3.75
C VAL A 124 6.33 10.87 4.38
N LEU A 125 6.53 9.68 3.84
CA LEU A 125 5.91 8.48 4.36
C LEU A 125 6.84 7.87 5.38
N SER A 126 6.45 7.91 6.65
CA SER A 126 7.29 7.42 7.74
C SER A 126 6.77 6.08 8.25
N TYR A 127 7.63 5.07 8.20
CA TYR A 127 7.29 3.74 8.66
C TYR A 127 6.86 3.75 10.13
N ASP A 128 7.59 4.49 10.95
CA ASP A 128 7.34 4.49 12.39
C ASP A 128 6.05 5.20 12.78
N ASP A 129 5.48 6.00 11.89
CA ASP A 129 4.23 6.69 12.16
C ASP A 129 3.02 5.85 11.78
N GLY A 130 3.23 4.68 11.22
CA GLY A 130 2.13 3.87 10.71
C GLY A 130 1.58 2.89 11.73
N LEU A 131 0.39 2.42 11.47
CA LEU A 131 -0.23 1.37 12.26
C LEU A 131 0.40 0.04 11.89
N THR A 132 0.51 -0.85 12.87
CA THR A 132 0.93 -2.22 12.58
C THR A 132 -0.18 -2.95 11.83
N LEU A 133 0.15 -4.09 11.24
CA LEU A 133 -0.86 -4.90 10.58
C LEU A 133 -1.99 -5.27 11.55
N LYS A 134 -1.64 -5.62 12.78
CA LYS A 134 -2.63 -5.97 13.77
C LYS A 134 -3.58 -4.80 14.04
N GLU A 135 -3.02 -3.63 14.27
CA GLU A 135 -3.84 -2.44 14.53
C GLU A 135 -4.73 -2.12 13.32
N PHE A 136 -4.16 -2.18 12.13
CA PHE A 136 -4.91 -1.87 10.91
C PHE A 136 -6.07 -2.84 10.72
N THR A 137 -5.82 -4.13 10.88
CA THR A 137 -6.86 -5.14 10.65
C THR A 137 -7.92 -5.18 11.75
N GLU A 138 -7.55 -4.82 12.98
CA GLU A 138 -8.49 -4.86 14.10
C GLU A 138 -9.27 -3.57 14.28
N VAL A 139 -8.66 -2.43 13.98
CA VAL A 139 -9.30 -1.15 14.25
C VAL A 139 -9.91 -0.53 13.00
N ILE A 140 -9.21 -0.61 11.87
CA ILE A 140 -9.65 0.07 10.66
C ILE A 140 -10.59 -0.83 9.85
N LEU A 141 -10.27 -2.08 9.72
CA LEU A 141 -11.09 -3.02 9.01
C LEU A 141 -12.16 -3.60 9.94
#